data_7f8c70e004225b8971af7fa0cb9a9897
#
_entry.id   7f8c70e004225b8971af7fa0cb9a9897
#
_cell.length_a   1.000
_cell.length_b   1.000
_cell.length_c   1.000
_cell.angle_alpha   90.00
_cell.angle_beta   90.00
_cell.angle_gamma   90.00
#
_symmetry.space_group_name_H-M   'P 1'
#
loop_
_entity.id
_entity.type
_entity.pdbx_description
1 polymer ?
#
loop_
_entity_poly.entity_id
_entity_poly.type
_entity_poly.pdbx_seq_one_letter_code
_entity_poly.pdbx_strand_id
1 'polypeptide(L)'
;MIAETIEVLPIAEVSPLLAAGGTGPFSDAELAYARDKSDPERRLAARLAAKRAAVHLLGPGVTEADIEVTRVPGRAPGLRLSARAQAALEKAGAGAALVSLTHGREHAAAAVLLVRAPA
;
A
#
# COMPACT_ATOMS: atom_id res chain seq x y z
N MET A 1 0.26 -17.66 8.41
CA MET A 1 -0.44 -16.39 8.20
C MET A 1 -1.14 -15.98 9.49
N ILE A 2 -0.99 -14.73 9.90
CA ILE A 2 -1.59 -14.20 11.14
C ILE A 2 -2.89 -13.46 10.83
N ALA A 3 -2.88 -12.62 9.78
CA ALA A 3 -4.03 -11.83 9.38
C ALA A 3 -3.94 -11.51 7.90
N GLU A 4 -5.09 -11.25 7.30
CA GLU A 4 -5.17 -10.87 5.90
C GLU A 4 -6.35 -9.94 5.69
N THR A 5 -6.27 -9.10 4.65
CA THR A 5 -7.41 -8.33 4.19
C THR A 5 -7.22 -7.97 2.71
N ILE A 6 -8.34 -7.69 2.08
CA ILE A 6 -8.39 -7.18 0.70
C ILE A 6 -9.09 -5.84 0.74
N GLU A 7 -8.51 -4.87 0.04
CA GLU A 7 -9.09 -3.54 -0.13
C GLU A 7 -9.36 -3.31 -1.60
N VAL A 8 -10.54 -2.80 -1.93
CA VAL A 8 -10.93 -2.45 -3.29
C VAL A 8 -11.40 -1.01 -3.28
N LEU A 9 -10.95 -0.22 -4.24
CA LEU A 9 -11.40 1.16 -4.35
C LEU A 9 -11.57 1.58 -5.82
N PRO A 10 -12.49 2.54 -6.07
CA PRO A 10 -12.62 3.13 -7.40
C PRO A 10 -11.36 3.93 -7.76
N ILE A 11 -10.87 3.76 -8.98
CA ILE A 11 -9.72 4.52 -9.47
C ILE A 11 -10.02 6.02 -9.44
N ALA A 12 -11.28 6.39 -9.68
CA ALA A 12 -11.71 7.79 -9.64
C ALA A 12 -11.47 8.51 -8.31
N GLU A 13 -11.31 7.77 -7.21
CA GLU A 13 -10.96 8.39 -5.91
C GLU A 13 -9.59 9.06 -5.93
N VAL A 14 -8.68 8.61 -6.81
CA VAL A 14 -7.32 9.11 -6.86
C VAL A 14 -7.22 10.46 -7.56
N SER A 15 -8.10 10.74 -8.53
CA SER A 15 -8.05 12.00 -9.30
C SER A 15 -8.06 13.26 -8.43
N PRO A 16 -8.96 13.40 -7.45
CA PRO A 16 -8.93 14.55 -6.55
C PRO A 16 -7.67 14.63 -5.70
N LEU A 17 -7.12 13.49 -5.29
CA LEU A 17 -5.89 13.44 -4.51
C LEU A 17 -4.71 13.92 -5.34
N LEU A 18 -4.63 13.54 -6.60
CA LEU A 18 -3.59 14.02 -7.51
C LEU A 18 -3.73 15.51 -7.81
N ALA A 19 -4.96 16.00 -8.00
CA ALA A 19 -5.23 17.42 -8.22
C ALA A 19 -4.78 18.26 -7.02
N ALA A 20 -4.84 17.70 -5.81
CA ALA A 20 -4.36 18.35 -4.59
C ALA A 20 -2.85 18.17 -4.35
N GLY A 21 -2.12 17.58 -5.30
CA GLY A 21 -0.68 17.37 -5.22
C GLY A 21 -0.24 15.97 -4.80
N GLY A 22 -1.17 15.13 -4.35
CA GLY A 22 -0.90 13.72 -4.00
C GLY A 22 -0.08 13.51 -2.73
N THR A 23 0.20 14.56 -1.96
CA THR A 23 1.16 14.53 -0.85
C THR A 23 0.62 13.93 0.45
N GLY A 24 -0.69 13.69 0.56
CA GLY A 24 -1.28 13.12 1.78
C GLY A 24 -0.95 11.63 1.91
N PRO A 25 -1.60 10.77 1.11
CA PRO A 25 -1.42 9.33 1.24
C PRO A 25 -0.19 8.78 0.52
N PHE A 26 0.42 9.51 -0.41
CA PHE A 26 1.50 8.99 -1.25
C PHE A 26 2.86 9.59 -0.90
N SER A 27 3.89 8.75 -0.93
CA SER A 27 5.27 9.21 -0.82
C SER A 27 5.77 9.82 -2.12
N ASP A 28 6.86 10.58 -2.05
CA ASP A 28 7.51 11.15 -3.25
C ASP A 28 7.91 10.04 -4.22
N ALA A 29 8.42 8.92 -3.72
CA ALA A 29 8.83 7.79 -4.55
C ALA A 29 7.62 7.15 -5.26
N GLU A 30 6.49 7.02 -4.58
CA GLU A 30 5.26 6.49 -5.19
C GLU A 30 4.74 7.41 -6.30
N LEU A 31 4.75 8.71 -6.06
CA LEU A 31 4.33 9.70 -7.06
C LEU A 31 5.27 9.71 -8.26
N ALA A 32 6.57 9.67 -8.03
CA ALA A 32 7.56 9.64 -9.11
C ALA A 32 7.41 8.39 -9.97
N TYR A 33 7.21 7.24 -9.35
CA TYR A 33 6.96 6.00 -10.08
C TYR A 33 5.72 6.09 -10.98
N ALA A 34 4.62 6.60 -10.43
CA ALA A 34 3.35 6.67 -11.18
C ALA A 34 3.40 7.68 -12.32
N ARG A 35 4.03 8.84 -12.11
CA ARG A 35 4.15 9.90 -13.14
C ARG A 35 4.86 9.42 -14.39
N ASP A 36 5.75 8.45 -14.26
CA ASP A 36 6.50 7.88 -15.36
C ASP A 36 5.71 6.86 -16.19
N LYS A 37 4.49 6.56 -15.79
CA LYS A 37 3.62 5.58 -16.44
C LYS A 37 2.52 6.27 -17.24
N SER A 38 1.98 5.55 -18.23
CA SER A 38 0.85 6.03 -19.03
C SER A 38 -0.47 6.06 -18.28
N ASP A 39 -0.55 5.33 -17.16
CA ASP A 39 -1.77 5.16 -16.36
C ASP A 39 -1.52 5.47 -14.87
N PRO A 40 -1.07 6.69 -14.52
CA PRO A 40 -0.67 7.00 -13.14
C PRO A 40 -1.78 6.80 -12.12
N GLU A 41 -3.03 7.11 -12.47
CA GLU A 41 -4.15 6.97 -11.55
C GLU A 41 -4.41 5.53 -11.14
N ARG A 42 -4.33 4.59 -12.08
CA ARG A 42 -4.49 3.16 -11.80
C ARG A 42 -3.38 2.65 -10.90
N ARG A 43 -2.16 3.08 -11.17
CA ARG A 43 -0.98 2.70 -10.39
C ARG A 43 -1.10 3.18 -8.94
N LEU A 44 -1.52 4.42 -8.77
CA LEU A 44 -1.71 5.00 -7.43
C LEU A 44 -2.91 4.42 -6.71
N ALA A 45 -3.99 4.10 -7.43
CA ALA A 45 -5.15 3.46 -6.83
C ALA A 45 -4.82 2.09 -6.22
N ALA A 46 -4.05 1.28 -6.94
CA ALA A 46 -3.59 -0.01 -6.40
C ALA A 46 -2.71 0.18 -5.15
N ARG A 47 -1.84 1.17 -5.16
CA ARG A 47 -1.00 1.49 -4.01
C ARG A 47 -1.82 1.98 -2.83
N LEU A 48 -2.80 2.84 -3.07
CA LEU A 48 -3.69 3.32 -2.01
C LEU A 48 -4.48 2.18 -1.39
N ALA A 49 -4.97 1.25 -2.20
CA ALA A 49 -5.64 0.04 -1.71
C ALA A 49 -4.71 -0.77 -0.79
N ALA A 50 -3.45 -0.94 -1.17
CA ALA A 50 -2.46 -1.65 -0.36
C ALA A 50 -2.20 -0.94 0.97
N LYS A 51 -2.09 0.39 0.95
CA LYS A 51 -1.85 1.20 2.15
C LYS A 51 -3.03 1.12 3.10
N ARG A 52 -4.25 1.23 2.59
CA ARG A 52 -5.46 1.09 3.41
C ARG A 52 -5.59 -0.30 4.00
N ALA A 53 -5.27 -1.33 3.23
CA ALA A 53 -5.28 -2.71 3.72
C ALA A 53 -4.27 -2.88 4.87
N ALA A 54 -3.05 -2.38 4.70
CA ALA A 54 -2.02 -2.46 5.73
C ALA A 54 -2.44 -1.70 7.00
N VAL A 55 -2.98 -0.49 6.85
CA VAL A 55 -3.47 0.31 7.98
C VAL A 55 -4.58 -0.44 8.73
N HIS A 56 -5.49 -1.07 7.99
CA HIS A 56 -6.56 -1.85 8.59
C HIS A 56 -6.01 -2.98 9.47
N LEU A 57 -5.00 -3.69 9.00
CA LEU A 57 -4.42 -4.82 9.74
C LEU A 57 -3.52 -4.37 10.89
N LEU A 58 -2.80 -3.26 10.74
CA LEU A 58 -1.84 -2.79 11.75
C LEU A 58 -2.50 -2.00 12.88
N GLY A 59 -3.71 -1.52 12.65
CA GLY A 59 -4.53 -0.95 13.71
C GLY A 59 -4.36 0.55 13.93
N PRO A 60 -4.99 1.08 14.99
CA PRO A 60 -4.99 2.52 15.26
C PRO A 60 -3.59 3.05 15.51
N GLY A 61 -3.34 4.28 15.11
CA GLY A 61 -2.05 4.93 15.25
C GLY A 61 -1.15 4.79 14.02
N VAL A 62 -1.52 3.95 13.05
CA VAL A 62 -0.84 3.81 11.77
C VAL A 62 -1.67 4.47 10.68
N THR A 63 -1.03 5.25 9.82
CA THR A 63 -1.70 5.95 8.71
C THR A 63 -1.10 5.51 7.38
N GLU A 64 -1.72 5.90 6.27
CA GLU A 64 -1.19 5.61 4.94
C GLU A 64 0.23 6.17 4.75
N ALA A 65 0.56 7.28 5.40
CA ALA A 65 1.90 7.87 5.32
C ALA A 65 2.98 6.98 5.97
N ASP A 66 2.59 6.06 6.84
CA ASP A 66 3.51 5.11 7.48
C ASP A 66 3.86 3.92 6.57
N ILE A 67 3.17 3.79 5.45
CA ILE A 67 3.29 2.66 4.53
C ILE A 67 3.75 3.17 3.17
N GLU A 68 4.81 2.61 2.62
CA GLU A 68 5.22 2.90 1.25
C GLU A 68 5.24 1.61 0.44
N VAL A 69 4.61 1.62 -0.72
CA VAL A 69 4.67 0.49 -1.65
C VAL A 69 5.95 0.64 -2.47
N THR A 70 6.80 -0.37 -2.40
CA THR A 70 8.07 -0.39 -3.11
C THR A 70 7.99 -1.25 -4.35
N ARG A 71 8.74 -0.87 -5.38
CA ARG A 71 8.81 -1.62 -6.62
C ARG A 71 10.25 -1.67 -7.11
N VAL A 72 10.77 -2.89 -7.23
CA VAL A 72 12.08 -3.14 -7.84
C VAL A 72 11.81 -3.87 -9.16
N PRO A 73 12.34 -3.41 -10.29
CA PRO A 73 12.13 -4.08 -11.58
C PRO A 73 12.47 -5.57 -11.50
N GLY A 74 11.58 -6.42 -12.04
CA GLY A 74 11.75 -7.86 -12.02
C GLY A 74 11.40 -8.55 -10.71
N ARG A 75 10.93 -7.79 -9.70
CA ARG A 75 10.53 -8.37 -8.41
C ARG A 75 9.08 -8.03 -8.08
N ALA A 76 8.48 -8.81 -7.19
CA ALA A 76 7.16 -8.51 -6.65
C ALA A 76 7.20 -7.20 -5.87
N PRO A 77 6.08 -6.46 -5.79
CA PRO A 77 5.99 -5.28 -4.95
C PRO A 77 6.18 -5.65 -3.48
N GLY A 78 6.67 -4.70 -2.70
CA GLY A 78 6.85 -4.85 -1.26
C GLY A 78 6.29 -3.66 -0.51
N LEU A 79 6.31 -3.75 0.81
CA LEU A 79 5.90 -2.66 1.69
C LEU A 79 7.10 -2.23 2.54
N ARG A 80 7.35 -0.92 2.56
CA ARG A 80 8.29 -0.32 3.50
C ARG A 80 7.48 0.36 4.59
N LEU A 81 7.77 0.00 5.83
CA LEU A 81 7.04 0.49 7.00
C LEU A 81 7.88 1.52 7.76
N SER A 82 7.21 2.57 8.25
CA SER A 82 7.83 3.48 9.22
C SER A 82 8.13 2.73 10.52
N ALA A 83 8.91 3.36 11.40
CA ALA A 83 9.18 2.77 12.71
C ALA A 83 7.88 2.47 13.48
N ARG A 84 6.89 3.35 13.38
CA ARG A 84 5.57 3.18 14.01
C ARG A 84 4.84 1.98 13.45
N ALA A 85 4.80 1.84 12.13
CA ALA A 85 4.14 0.70 11.47
C ALA A 85 4.88 -0.60 11.75
N GLN A 86 6.21 -0.57 11.77
CA GLN A 86 7.02 -1.74 12.11
C GLN A 86 6.75 -2.21 13.55
N ALA A 87 6.63 -1.28 14.49
CA ALA A 87 6.29 -1.61 15.87
C ALA A 87 4.90 -2.26 15.96
N ALA A 88 3.93 -1.74 15.20
CA ALA A 88 2.59 -2.33 15.14
C ALA A 88 2.62 -3.75 14.55
N LEU A 89 3.43 -3.98 13.52
CA LEU A 89 3.63 -5.30 12.93
C LEU A 89 4.17 -6.29 13.96
N GLU A 90 5.20 -5.90 14.68
CA GLU A 90 5.81 -6.74 15.72
C GLU A 90 4.84 -7.03 16.86
N LYS A 91 4.06 -6.02 17.28
CA LYS A 91 3.04 -6.18 18.31
C LYS A 91 1.96 -7.16 17.90
N ALA A 92 1.66 -7.25 16.62
CA ALA A 92 0.72 -8.22 16.06
C ALA A 92 1.31 -9.63 15.99
N GLY A 93 2.58 -9.81 16.30
CA GLY A 93 3.26 -11.10 16.24
C GLY A 93 3.76 -11.46 14.84
N ALA A 94 3.80 -10.49 13.94
CA ALA A 94 4.21 -10.73 12.55
C ALA A 94 5.68 -10.39 12.34
N GLY A 95 6.31 -11.10 11.41
CA GLY A 95 7.66 -10.82 10.97
C GLY A 95 7.73 -10.09 9.64
N ALA A 96 6.66 -10.18 8.85
CA ALA A 96 6.58 -9.53 7.54
C ALA A 96 5.15 -9.23 7.12
N ALA A 97 5.01 -8.24 6.25
CA ALA A 97 3.76 -7.94 5.54
C ALA A 97 4.00 -8.20 4.06
N LEU A 98 3.17 -9.03 3.46
CA LEU A 98 3.22 -9.35 2.04
C LEU A 98 2.07 -8.61 1.34
N VAL A 99 2.30 -8.20 0.09
CA VAL A 99 1.31 -7.44 -0.67
C VAL A 99 1.18 -7.98 -2.09
N SER A 100 -0.04 -7.94 -2.60
CA SER A 100 -0.35 -8.21 -4.00
C SER A 100 -1.26 -7.10 -4.51
N LEU A 101 -0.99 -6.59 -5.71
CA LEU A 101 -1.70 -5.46 -6.30
C LEU A 101 -2.34 -5.89 -7.62
N THR A 102 -3.53 -5.34 -7.91
CA THR A 102 -4.15 -5.48 -9.22
C THR A 102 -5.00 -4.26 -9.53
N HIS A 103 -5.27 -4.02 -10.81
CA HIS A 103 -6.19 -2.97 -11.24
C HIS A 103 -6.89 -3.35 -12.53
N GLY A 104 -8.12 -2.90 -12.65
CA GLY A 104 -8.92 -3.00 -13.87
C GLY A 104 -9.16 -1.63 -14.45
N ARG A 105 -10.28 -1.47 -15.16
CA ARG A 105 -10.66 -0.20 -15.79
C ARG A 105 -11.14 0.83 -14.78
N GLU A 106 -11.92 0.41 -13.81
CA GLU A 106 -12.63 1.31 -12.89
C GLU A 106 -12.22 1.14 -11.43
N HIS A 107 -11.64 -0.02 -11.08
CA HIS A 107 -11.27 -0.35 -9.71
C HIS A 107 -9.86 -0.88 -9.62
N ALA A 108 -9.24 -0.63 -8.49
CA ALA A 108 -7.99 -1.26 -8.10
C ALA A 108 -8.20 -2.03 -6.81
N ALA A 109 -7.37 -3.03 -6.59
CA ALA A 109 -7.45 -3.85 -5.40
C ALA A 109 -6.06 -4.24 -4.92
N ALA A 110 -5.95 -4.51 -3.63
CA ALA A 110 -4.74 -5.05 -3.03
C ALA A 110 -5.09 -6.02 -1.92
N ALA A 111 -4.27 -7.04 -1.79
CA ALA A 111 -4.32 -7.95 -0.65
C ALA A 111 -3.05 -7.73 0.18
N VAL A 112 -3.21 -7.69 1.50
CA VAL A 112 -2.09 -7.64 2.44
C VAL A 112 -2.22 -8.80 3.42
N LEU A 113 -1.11 -9.50 3.64
CA LEU A 113 -1.02 -10.61 4.56
C LEU A 113 0.06 -10.30 5.59
N LEU A 114 -0.27 -10.47 6.86
CA LEU A 114 0.72 -10.47 7.93
C LEU A 114 1.14 -11.91 8.19
N VAL A 115 2.42 -12.18 8.13
CA VAL A 115 2.97 -13.53 8.29
C VAL A 115 4.02 -13.55 9.40
N ARG A 116 4.19 -14.72 10.01
CA ARG A 116 5.21 -14.90 11.02
C ARG A 116 6.59 -14.92 10.38
N ALA A 117 7.59 -14.49 11.13
CA ALA A 117 8.96 -14.65 10.68
C ALA A 117 9.28 -16.14 10.51
N PRO A 118 10.14 -16.51 9.55
CA PRO A 118 10.62 -17.88 9.45
C PRO A 118 11.29 -18.29 10.77
N ALA A 119 11.07 -19.54 11.16
CA ALA A 119 11.68 -20.08 12.37
C ALA A 119 13.20 -20.20 12.23
#